data_76d4cafbf72f73e9a20289e0324968d6
#
_entry.id   76d4cafbf72f73e9a20289e0324968d6
#
_cell.length_a   1.000
_cell.length_b   1.000
_cell.length_c   1.000
_cell.angle_alpha   90.00
_cell.angle_beta   90.00
_cell.angle_gamma   90.00
#
_symmetry.space_group_name_H-M   'P 1'
#
loop_
_entity.id
_entity.type
_entity.pdbx_description
1 polymer ?
#
loop_
_entity_poly.entity_id
_entity_poly.type
_entity_poly.pdbx_seq_one_letter_code
_entity_poly.pdbx_strand_id
1 'polypeptide(L)'
;MMDQERCIGCRNCIAQCPYSARSFNWAEPPHTPAELANPYSVEHNYPHRKGVVEKCIFCPEMLRMGMLPGCAEHCTMGAIYFGDEFEDAVTNSKGETIQFSKIAAKGAGFRLMEELGTEPRVYYLPPVNRKYPSPTGKHIHDASTG
;
A
#
# COMPACT_ATOMS: atom_id res chain seq x y z
N MET A 1 -11.13 3.20 6.00
CA MET A 1 -12.25 2.90 5.08
C MET A 1 -12.83 4.23 4.59
N MET A 2 -13.34 4.29 3.37
CA MET A 2 -14.03 5.46 2.81
C MET A 2 -15.45 5.04 2.47
N ASP A 3 -16.43 5.75 3.00
CA ASP A 3 -17.83 5.51 2.69
C ASP A 3 -18.26 6.46 1.56
N GLN A 4 -18.56 5.91 0.39
CA GLN A 4 -18.90 6.69 -0.79
C GLN A 4 -20.30 7.32 -0.71
N GLU A 5 -21.20 6.79 0.13
CA GLU A 5 -22.54 7.39 0.33
C GLU A 5 -22.48 8.66 1.17
N ARG A 6 -21.47 8.76 2.04
CA ARG A 6 -21.22 9.95 2.86
C ARG A 6 -20.20 10.90 2.25
N CYS A 7 -19.47 10.46 1.23
CA CYS A 7 -18.45 11.27 0.58
C CYS A 7 -19.09 12.30 -0.35
N ILE A 8 -18.93 13.58 -0.05
CA ILE A 8 -19.40 14.70 -0.89
C ILE A 8 -18.36 15.14 -1.94
N GLY A 9 -17.22 14.47 -2.05
CA GLY A 9 -16.19 14.79 -3.02
C GLY A 9 -15.43 16.11 -2.78
N CYS A 10 -15.45 16.65 -1.58
CA CYS A 10 -14.78 17.94 -1.27
C CYS A 10 -13.25 17.90 -1.39
N ARG A 11 -12.64 16.71 -1.51
CA ARG A 11 -11.19 16.47 -1.70
C ARG A 11 -10.27 17.00 -0.59
N ASN A 12 -10.81 17.53 0.49
CA ASN A 12 -10.00 18.04 1.61
C ASN A 12 -9.06 16.94 2.17
N CYS A 13 -9.53 15.69 2.23
CA CYS A 13 -8.72 14.55 2.67
C CYS A 13 -7.54 14.24 1.73
N ILE A 14 -7.60 14.60 0.44
CA ILE A 14 -6.48 14.48 -0.50
C ILE A 14 -5.44 15.57 -0.19
N ALA A 15 -5.90 16.81 -0.04
CA ALA A 15 -5.02 17.94 0.27
C ALA A 15 -4.28 17.77 1.61
N GLN A 16 -4.93 17.13 2.60
CA GLN A 16 -4.36 16.90 3.92
C GLN A 16 -3.49 15.63 4.02
N CYS A 17 -3.52 14.75 3.01
CA CYS A 17 -2.77 13.50 3.05
C CYS A 17 -1.33 13.69 2.55
N PRO A 18 -0.31 13.63 3.41
CA PRO A 18 1.08 13.83 2.98
C PRO A 18 1.59 12.68 2.10
N TYR A 19 0.92 11.53 2.13
CA TYR A 19 1.33 10.31 1.41
C TYR A 19 0.71 10.17 0.03
N SER A 20 -0.15 11.10 -0.41
CA SER A 20 -0.93 10.99 -1.66
C SER A 20 -1.70 9.65 -1.77
N ALA A 21 -2.13 9.10 -0.64
CA ALA A 21 -2.74 7.77 -0.55
C ALA A 21 -4.23 7.75 -0.95
N ARG A 22 -4.75 8.86 -1.43
CA ARG A 22 -6.16 9.00 -1.84
C ARG A 22 -6.26 9.45 -3.28
N SER A 23 -7.22 8.87 -3.99
CA SER A 23 -7.56 9.22 -5.37
C SER A 23 -9.00 9.72 -5.46
N PHE A 24 -9.28 10.54 -6.47
CA PHE A 24 -10.61 11.07 -6.73
C PHE A 24 -11.13 10.53 -8.05
N ASN A 25 -12.36 10.05 -8.07
CA ASN A 25 -13.01 9.52 -9.26
C ASN A 25 -13.59 10.65 -10.12
N TRP A 26 -12.81 11.12 -11.07
CA TRP A 26 -13.19 12.21 -11.98
C TRP A 26 -14.20 11.80 -13.05
N ALA A 27 -14.15 10.56 -13.47
CA ALA A 27 -15.04 10.00 -14.49
C ALA A 27 -15.92 8.90 -13.88
N GLU A 28 -17.00 8.55 -14.56
CA GLU A 28 -17.79 7.38 -14.22
C GLU A 28 -16.92 6.12 -14.42
N PRO A 29 -16.72 5.32 -13.37
CA PRO A 29 -16.01 4.05 -13.52
C PRO A 29 -16.79 3.12 -14.47
N PRO A 30 -16.11 2.34 -15.31
CA PRO A 30 -16.77 1.37 -16.15
C PRO A 30 -17.36 0.24 -15.31
N HIS A 31 -18.67 0.02 -15.42
CA HIS A 31 -19.38 -1.06 -14.74
C HIS A 31 -20.19 -1.87 -15.73
N THR A 32 -20.31 -3.17 -15.47
CA THR A 32 -21.30 -4.01 -16.13
C THR A 32 -22.68 -3.82 -15.49
N PRO A 33 -23.77 -4.07 -16.22
CA PRO A 33 -25.12 -4.02 -15.63
C PRO A 33 -25.30 -4.94 -14.41
N ALA A 34 -24.60 -6.09 -14.39
CA ALA A 34 -24.64 -7.03 -13.28
C ALA A 34 -23.97 -6.45 -12.02
N GLU A 35 -22.91 -5.69 -12.20
CA GLU A 35 -22.22 -5.01 -11.10
C GLU A 35 -23.08 -3.90 -10.48
N LEU A 36 -23.74 -3.11 -11.31
CA LEU A 36 -24.64 -2.04 -10.85
C LEU A 36 -25.91 -2.56 -10.16
N ALA A 37 -26.29 -3.82 -10.40
CA ALA A 37 -27.40 -4.46 -9.71
C ALA A 37 -27.07 -4.84 -8.25
N ASN A 38 -25.80 -4.87 -7.87
CA ASN A 38 -25.38 -5.15 -6.51
C ASN A 38 -25.61 -3.92 -5.60
N PRO A 39 -26.09 -4.12 -4.36
CA PRO A 39 -26.17 -3.04 -3.39
C PRO A 39 -24.77 -2.53 -3.05
N TYR A 40 -24.66 -1.24 -2.77
CA TYR A 40 -23.38 -0.67 -2.35
C TYR A 40 -22.88 -1.31 -1.06
N SER A 41 -21.60 -1.73 -1.07
CA SER A 41 -20.92 -2.27 0.07
C SER A 41 -19.79 -1.32 0.53
N VAL A 42 -19.92 -0.79 1.73
CA VAL A 42 -18.90 0.09 2.34
C VAL A 42 -17.58 -0.67 2.53
N GLU A 43 -17.65 -1.94 2.87
CA GLU A 43 -16.49 -2.78 3.12
C GLU A 43 -15.66 -3.04 1.86
N HIS A 44 -16.33 -3.35 0.76
CA HIS A 44 -15.70 -3.59 -0.53
C HIS A 44 -15.47 -2.31 -1.33
N ASN A 45 -16.06 -1.20 -0.87
CA ASN A 45 -16.06 0.08 -1.58
C ASN A 45 -16.57 -0.06 -3.03
N TYR A 46 -17.67 -0.80 -3.21
CA TYR A 46 -18.15 -1.22 -4.51
C TYR A 46 -19.69 -1.22 -4.57
N PRO A 47 -20.32 -0.88 -5.70
CA PRO A 47 -19.70 -0.37 -6.93
C PRO A 47 -19.08 1.04 -6.75
N HIS A 48 -18.01 1.28 -7.48
CA HIS A 48 -17.33 2.58 -7.44
C HIS A 48 -18.21 3.69 -8.04
N ARG A 49 -18.12 4.90 -7.51
CA ARG A 49 -18.93 6.05 -7.96
C ARG A 49 -18.05 7.20 -8.42
N LYS A 50 -18.55 7.95 -9.39
CA LYS A 50 -17.97 9.23 -9.78
C LYS A 50 -18.13 10.27 -8.65
N GLY A 51 -17.19 11.20 -8.55
CA GLY A 51 -17.27 12.34 -7.64
C GLY A 51 -16.94 12.04 -6.20
N VAL A 52 -16.40 10.86 -5.90
CA VAL A 52 -15.99 10.45 -4.55
C VAL A 52 -14.50 10.20 -4.45
N VAL A 53 -13.99 10.14 -3.23
CA VAL A 53 -12.60 9.84 -2.93
C VAL A 53 -12.46 8.38 -2.52
N GLU A 54 -11.41 7.74 -2.97
CA GLU A 54 -11.07 6.35 -2.67
C GLU A 54 -9.65 6.22 -2.13
N LYS A 55 -9.39 5.08 -1.50
CA LYS A 55 -8.05 4.67 -1.06
C LYS A 55 -7.95 3.16 -1.05
N CYS A 56 -6.73 2.63 -1.01
CA CYS A 56 -6.49 1.20 -0.84
C CYS A 56 -7.22 0.65 0.40
N ILE A 57 -7.92 -0.47 0.24
CA ILE A 57 -8.66 -1.21 1.27
C ILE A 57 -8.06 -2.59 1.56
N PHE A 58 -6.88 -2.90 0.98
CA PHE A 58 -6.17 -4.18 1.12
C PHE A 58 -6.89 -5.40 0.54
N CYS A 59 -7.75 -5.22 -0.47
CA CYS A 59 -8.44 -6.32 -1.17
C CYS A 59 -9.12 -7.31 -0.21
N PRO A 60 -10.15 -6.90 0.55
CA PRO A 60 -10.75 -7.73 1.60
C PRO A 60 -11.30 -9.06 1.09
N GLU A 61 -11.74 -9.12 -0.16
CA GLU A 61 -12.20 -10.35 -0.80
C GLU A 61 -11.07 -11.39 -0.92
N MET A 62 -9.89 -10.96 -1.39
CA MET A 62 -8.73 -11.85 -1.51
C MET A 62 -8.26 -12.33 -0.14
N LEU A 63 -8.21 -11.43 0.84
CA LEU A 63 -7.83 -11.79 2.22
C LEU A 63 -8.78 -12.82 2.84
N ARG A 64 -10.09 -12.73 2.58
CA ARG A 64 -11.07 -13.73 3.05
C ARG A 64 -10.88 -15.11 2.40
N MET A 65 -10.34 -15.15 1.19
CA MET A 65 -9.97 -16.39 0.51
C MET A 65 -8.59 -16.92 0.95
N GLY A 66 -7.92 -16.27 1.91
CA GLY A 66 -6.57 -16.64 2.36
C GLY A 66 -5.47 -16.26 1.37
N MET A 67 -5.76 -15.39 0.41
CA MET A 67 -4.79 -14.86 -0.55
C MET A 67 -4.21 -13.53 -0.06
N LEU A 68 -3.06 -13.17 -0.60
CA LEU A 68 -2.48 -11.84 -0.38
C LEU A 68 -3.29 -10.76 -1.13
N PRO A 69 -3.20 -9.48 -0.71
CA PRO A 69 -3.72 -8.37 -1.53
C PRO A 69 -3.14 -8.41 -2.94
N GLY A 70 -3.94 -8.03 -3.95
CA GLY A 70 -3.59 -8.20 -5.37
C GLY A 70 -2.21 -7.66 -5.76
N CYS A 71 -1.78 -6.54 -5.20
CA CYS A 71 -0.45 -5.98 -5.46
C CYS A 71 0.70 -6.85 -4.91
N ALA A 72 0.48 -7.49 -3.77
CA ALA A 72 1.46 -8.40 -3.17
C ALA A 72 1.43 -9.76 -3.88
N GLU A 73 0.25 -10.30 -4.16
CA GLU A 73 0.05 -11.59 -4.84
C GLU A 73 0.68 -11.63 -6.24
N HIS A 74 0.49 -10.56 -7.02
CA HIS A 74 1.00 -10.46 -8.38
C HIS A 74 2.42 -9.89 -8.49
N CYS A 75 3.12 -9.68 -7.38
CA CYS A 75 4.50 -9.24 -7.42
C CYS A 75 5.44 -10.38 -7.81
N THR A 76 5.81 -10.46 -9.08
CA THR A 76 6.65 -11.54 -9.63
C THR A 76 8.01 -11.69 -8.93
N MET A 77 8.55 -10.61 -8.39
CA MET A 77 9.84 -10.62 -7.67
C MET A 77 9.69 -10.89 -6.17
N GLY A 78 8.45 -10.97 -5.64
CA GLY A 78 8.22 -11.13 -4.20
C GLY A 78 8.72 -9.95 -3.35
N ALA A 79 8.77 -8.76 -3.96
CA ALA A 79 9.29 -7.57 -3.27
C ALA A 79 8.29 -6.91 -2.31
N ILE A 80 7.02 -7.30 -2.39
CA ILE A 80 5.96 -6.75 -1.55
C ILE A 80 5.55 -7.82 -0.54
N TYR A 81 5.74 -7.51 0.72
CA TYR A 81 5.32 -8.33 1.84
C TYR A 81 4.04 -7.76 2.44
N PHE A 82 3.15 -8.63 2.83
CA PHE A 82 1.93 -8.28 3.55
C PHE A 82 1.72 -9.23 4.73
N GLY A 83 1.22 -8.75 5.84
CA GLY A 83 0.98 -9.58 7.02
C GLY A 83 0.48 -8.79 8.22
N ASP A 84 0.55 -9.42 9.39
CA ASP A 84 0.08 -8.87 10.64
C ASP A 84 1.27 -8.49 11.54
N GLU A 85 1.27 -7.24 11.99
CA GLU A 85 2.28 -6.68 12.90
C GLU A 85 2.20 -7.34 14.29
N PHE A 86 0.99 -7.74 14.73
CA PHE A 86 0.80 -8.38 16.03
C PHE A 86 1.26 -9.83 16.06
N GLU A 87 1.14 -10.53 14.93
CA GLU A 87 1.66 -11.89 14.76
C GLU A 87 3.15 -11.90 14.35
N ASP A 88 3.73 -10.73 14.13
CA ASP A 88 5.12 -10.56 13.66
C ASP A 88 5.43 -11.39 12.41
N ALA A 89 4.47 -11.56 11.51
CA ALA A 89 4.58 -12.39 10.33
C ALA A 89 4.15 -11.65 9.07
N VAL A 90 5.02 -11.63 8.07
CA VAL A 90 4.73 -11.07 6.75
C VAL A 90 5.14 -12.05 5.66
N THR A 91 4.31 -12.15 4.61
CA THR A 91 4.49 -13.11 3.52
C THR A 91 4.46 -12.40 2.17
N ASN A 92 5.19 -12.91 1.19
CA ASN A 92 5.20 -12.41 -0.18
C ASN A 92 4.57 -13.43 -1.16
N SER A 93 4.49 -13.05 -2.46
CA SER A 93 3.96 -13.90 -3.54
C SER A 93 4.74 -15.19 -3.79
N LYS A 94 5.95 -15.33 -3.28
CA LYS A 94 6.76 -16.55 -3.36
C LYS A 94 6.54 -17.51 -2.19
N GLY A 95 5.62 -17.17 -1.28
CA GLY A 95 5.39 -17.95 -0.06
C GLY A 95 6.48 -17.80 1.00
N GLU A 96 7.38 -16.83 0.84
CA GLU A 96 8.39 -16.54 1.85
C GLU A 96 7.74 -15.82 3.02
N THR A 97 7.66 -16.49 4.17
CA THR A 97 7.17 -15.87 5.41
C THR A 97 8.34 -15.56 6.32
N ILE A 98 8.42 -14.32 6.75
CA ILE A 98 9.50 -13.81 7.59
C ILE A 98 8.95 -12.99 8.75
N GLN A 99 9.71 -12.92 9.83
CA GLN A 99 9.36 -12.10 10.98
C GLN A 99 9.54 -10.61 10.65
N PHE A 100 8.46 -9.86 10.79
CA PHE A 100 8.45 -8.43 10.49
C PHE A 100 9.47 -7.64 11.32
N SER A 101 9.58 -7.94 12.61
CA SER A 101 10.56 -7.33 13.53
C SER A 101 12.00 -7.51 13.05
N LYS A 102 12.33 -8.68 12.48
CA LYS A 102 13.67 -8.93 11.92
C LYS A 102 13.94 -8.13 10.66
N ILE A 103 12.93 -7.96 9.80
CA ILE A 103 13.11 -7.15 8.59
C ILE A 103 13.25 -5.68 8.95
N ALA A 104 12.38 -5.18 9.82
CA ALA A 104 12.40 -3.78 10.24
C ALA A 104 13.73 -3.43 10.92
N ALA A 105 14.22 -4.29 11.81
CA ALA A 105 15.46 -4.03 12.55
C ALA A 105 16.74 -4.27 11.71
N LYS A 106 16.82 -5.42 11.02
CA LYS A 106 18.03 -5.78 10.24
C LYS A 106 18.09 -5.12 8.87
N GLY A 107 16.93 -4.87 8.26
CA GLY A 107 16.81 -4.29 6.93
C GLY A 107 16.85 -2.78 6.92
N ALA A 108 17.05 -2.12 8.05
CA ALA A 108 16.90 -0.67 8.18
C ALA A 108 15.59 -0.17 7.57
N GLY A 109 14.48 -0.88 7.88
CA GLY A 109 13.15 -0.50 7.46
C GLY A 109 12.78 0.88 7.97
N PHE A 110 12.27 1.73 7.10
CA PHE A 110 11.87 3.09 7.45
C PHE A 110 10.45 3.37 6.97
N ARG A 111 9.78 4.30 7.64
CA ARG A 111 8.48 4.83 7.23
C ARG A 111 8.69 6.12 6.44
N LEU A 112 7.77 6.40 5.53
CA LEU A 112 7.82 7.65 4.79
C LEU A 112 7.38 8.81 5.69
N MET A 113 8.13 9.91 5.70
CA MET A 113 7.85 11.13 6.47
C MET A 113 7.67 10.87 7.97
N GLU A 114 8.62 10.17 8.58
CA GLU A 114 8.58 9.84 10.02
C GLU A 114 8.50 11.09 10.92
N GLU A 115 9.05 12.22 10.44
CA GLU A 115 9.03 13.51 11.12
C GLU A 115 7.62 14.06 11.38
N LEU A 116 6.60 13.59 10.65
CA LEU A 116 5.21 14.01 10.84
C LEU A 116 4.52 13.30 12.02
N GLY A 117 5.13 12.26 12.60
CA GLY A 117 4.58 11.51 13.72
C GLY A 117 3.26 10.79 13.43
N THR A 118 2.94 10.55 12.15
CA THR A 118 1.67 9.91 11.73
C THR A 118 1.72 8.38 11.77
N GLU A 119 2.89 7.81 11.96
CA GLU A 119 3.15 6.36 12.11
C GLU A 119 2.46 5.47 11.07
N PRO A 120 2.70 5.67 9.76
CA PRO A 120 2.11 4.82 8.73
C PRO A 120 2.58 3.38 8.90
N ARG A 121 1.70 2.41 8.61
CA ARG A 121 2.01 0.97 8.65
C ARG A 121 2.59 0.43 7.34
N VAL A 122 3.12 1.29 6.51
CA VAL A 122 3.88 0.93 5.31
C VAL A 122 5.35 1.18 5.59
N TYR A 123 6.15 0.13 5.47
CA TYR A 123 7.58 0.17 5.69
C TYR A 123 8.30 -0.02 4.37
N TYR A 124 9.35 0.73 4.17
CA TYR A 124 10.23 0.64 3.03
C TYR A 124 11.56 0.05 3.45
N LEU A 125 12.08 -0.87 2.65
CA LEU A 125 13.40 -1.42 2.85
C LEU A 125 14.38 -0.75 1.88
N PRO A 126 15.60 -0.42 2.31
CA PRO A 126 16.61 0.09 1.40
C PRO A 126 16.93 -0.97 0.33
N PRO A 127 17.30 -0.55 -0.87
CA PRO A 127 17.67 -1.49 -1.92
C PRO A 127 18.93 -2.27 -1.53
N VAL A 128 18.85 -3.60 -1.67
CA VAL A 128 20.00 -4.48 -1.45
C VAL A 128 20.75 -4.63 -2.77
N ASN A 129 22.07 -4.44 -2.73
CA ASN A 129 22.97 -4.61 -3.88
C ASN A 129 22.67 -3.72 -5.10
N ARG A 130 21.92 -2.63 -4.95
CA ARG A 130 21.72 -1.65 -6.01
C ARG A 130 22.79 -0.57 -5.95
N LYS A 131 23.56 -0.45 -7.03
CA LYS A 131 24.48 0.67 -7.24
C LYS A 131 23.70 1.79 -7.95
N TYR A 132 23.38 2.86 -7.23
CA TYR A 132 22.82 4.07 -7.83
C TYR A 132 23.97 5.02 -8.17
N PRO A 133 24.02 5.60 -9.36
CA PRO A 133 24.93 6.70 -9.64
C PRO A 133 24.56 7.87 -8.71
N SER A 134 25.50 8.28 -7.87
CA SER A 134 25.30 9.50 -7.08
C SER A 134 25.44 10.73 -7.96
N PRO A 135 24.82 11.88 -7.64
CA PRO A 135 25.03 13.14 -8.36
C PRO A 135 26.50 13.58 -8.41
N THR A 136 27.32 13.07 -7.51
CA THR A 136 28.77 13.35 -7.40
C THR A 136 29.65 12.26 -8.03
N GLY A 137 29.06 11.26 -8.69
CA GLY A 137 29.78 10.13 -9.27
C GLY A 137 30.29 9.09 -8.26
N LYS A 138 30.07 9.28 -6.95
CA LYS A 138 30.39 8.30 -5.91
C LYS A 138 29.19 7.38 -5.63
N HIS A 139 29.40 6.10 -5.51
CA HIS A 139 28.35 5.15 -5.11
C HIS A 139 28.03 5.36 -3.62
N ILE A 140 26.72 5.45 -3.30
CA ILE A 140 26.22 5.70 -1.94
C ILE A 140 26.64 4.60 -0.95
N HIS A 141 27.05 3.42 -1.45
CA HIS A 141 27.44 2.27 -0.63
C HIS A 141 28.97 2.08 -0.45
N ASP A 142 29.78 2.98 -0.97
CA ASP A 142 31.26 2.88 -0.80
C ASP A 142 31.74 3.42 0.58
N ALA A 143 30.80 3.79 1.47
CA ALA A 143 31.13 4.37 2.79
C ALA A 143 31.24 3.33 3.93
N SER A 144 31.17 2.01 3.65
CA SER A 144 31.16 0.96 4.69
C SER A 144 32.38 0.04 4.70
N THR A 145 33.48 0.46 4.09
CA THR A 145 34.81 -0.21 4.26
C THR A 145 35.83 0.81 4.73
N GLY A 146 35.75 1.13 6.01
CA GLY A 146 36.75 1.82 6.80
C GLY A 146 36.68 1.35 8.22
#